data_80ece5451ade418fa4e7fbba02a2380a
#
_entry.id   80ece5451ade418fa4e7fbba02a2380a
#
_cell.length_a   1.000
_cell.length_b   1.000
_cell.length_c   1.000
_cell.angle_alpha   90.00
_cell.angle_beta   90.00
_cell.angle_gamma   90.00
#
_symmetry.space_group_name_H-M   'P 1'
#
loop_
_entity.id
_entity.type
_entity.pdbx_description
1 polymer ?
#
loop_
_entity_poly.entity_id
_entity_poly.type
_entity_poly.pdbx_seq_one_letter_code
_entity_poly.pdbx_strand_id
1 'polypeptide(L)'
;MGEAQYRKAAEDVIRIVGKDNIISATHCATRLRMIVKDKDMINVKELEKLSLVKGTFFNAGQFQIIFGTGIVNKVYEELEKIGLHTLSKKEQDEVIKNQQKGIKRLMRIFGDIFIPIIPVIAATGLFLGLKGCVFNDNVLGLFGASTSMIPDY
;
A
#
# COMPACT_ATOMS: atom_id res chain seq x y z
N MET A 1 -31.07 10.08 16.87
CA MET A 1 -29.78 9.60 17.38
C MET A 1 -29.16 10.72 18.19
N GLY A 2 -28.88 10.48 19.48
CA GLY A 2 -28.44 11.54 20.41
C GLY A 2 -26.91 11.68 20.45
N GLU A 3 -26.41 12.87 20.76
CA GLU A 3 -24.97 13.18 20.92
C GLU A 3 -24.25 12.21 21.87
N ALA A 4 -24.95 11.75 22.92
CA ALA A 4 -24.44 10.76 23.88
C ALA A 4 -23.99 9.44 23.20
N GLN A 5 -24.63 9.05 22.09
CA GLN A 5 -24.31 7.82 21.36
C GLN A 5 -23.02 7.96 20.56
N TYR A 6 -22.76 9.15 19.99
CA TYR A 6 -21.51 9.43 19.26
C TYR A 6 -20.33 9.52 20.22
N ARG A 7 -20.54 10.17 21.35
CA ARG A 7 -19.53 10.24 22.41
C ARG A 7 -19.14 8.86 22.93
N LYS A 8 -20.14 8.02 23.23
CA LYS A 8 -19.89 6.64 23.66
C LYS A 8 -19.12 5.85 22.61
N ALA A 9 -19.48 5.99 21.34
CA ALA A 9 -18.76 5.33 20.25
C ALA A 9 -17.31 5.82 20.13
N ALA A 10 -17.05 7.10 20.31
CA ALA A 10 -15.70 7.66 20.33
C ALA A 10 -14.87 7.12 21.52
N GLU A 11 -15.45 7.08 22.71
CA GLU A 11 -14.82 6.52 23.91
C GLU A 11 -14.51 5.03 23.74
N ASP A 12 -15.45 4.24 23.20
CA ASP A 12 -15.26 2.82 22.94
C ASP A 12 -14.17 2.57 21.87
N VAL A 13 -14.12 3.38 20.80
CA VAL A 13 -13.05 3.31 19.80
C VAL A 13 -11.68 3.55 20.45
N ILE A 14 -11.53 4.59 21.27
CA ILE A 14 -10.27 4.89 21.96
C ILE A 14 -9.89 3.77 22.92
N ARG A 15 -10.86 3.21 23.65
CA ARG A 15 -10.64 2.12 24.61
C ARG A 15 -10.14 0.86 23.90
N ILE A 16 -10.74 0.50 22.76
CA ILE A 16 -10.44 -0.75 22.05
C ILE A 16 -9.15 -0.63 21.21
N VAL A 17 -8.94 0.51 20.56
CA VAL A 17 -7.74 0.76 19.73
C VAL A 17 -6.52 1.09 20.60
N GLY A 18 -6.75 1.71 21.76
CA GLY A 18 -5.73 2.20 22.68
C GLY A 18 -5.28 3.62 22.30
N LYS A 19 -5.44 4.57 23.26
CA LYS A 19 -5.06 5.97 23.01
C LYS A 19 -3.59 6.11 22.61
N ASP A 20 -2.70 5.38 23.29
CA ASP A 20 -1.26 5.41 23.05
C ASP A 20 -0.84 4.68 21.77
N ASN A 21 -1.71 3.82 21.23
CA ASN A 21 -1.52 3.10 19.99
C ASN A 21 -1.90 3.97 18.77
N ILE A 22 -2.72 5.00 18.95
CA ILE A 22 -3.15 5.91 17.89
C ILE A 22 -2.09 7.00 17.71
N ILE A 23 -1.47 7.04 16.52
CA ILE A 23 -0.53 8.09 16.13
C ILE A 23 -1.29 9.32 15.63
N SER A 24 -2.30 9.08 14.80
CA SER A 24 -3.13 10.12 14.23
C SER A 24 -4.48 9.59 13.77
N ALA A 25 -5.47 10.47 13.74
CA ALA A 25 -6.78 10.18 13.19
C ALA A 25 -7.20 11.26 12.19
N THR A 26 -7.91 10.84 11.15
CA THR A 26 -8.61 11.71 10.19
C THR A 26 -9.89 11.03 9.73
N HIS A 27 -10.75 11.75 9.05
CA HIS A 27 -11.98 11.15 8.53
C HIS A 27 -12.23 11.52 7.06
N CYS A 28 -12.98 10.69 6.37
CA CYS A 28 -13.60 10.97 5.08
C CYS A 28 -15.12 11.01 5.26
N ALA A 29 -15.86 11.10 4.16
CA ALA A 29 -17.33 11.15 4.18
C ALA A 29 -18.00 10.00 4.95
N THR A 30 -17.39 8.81 5.00
CA THR A 30 -17.99 7.60 5.58
C THR A 30 -17.06 6.82 6.51
N ARG A 31 -15.76 7.16 6.58
CA ARG A 31 -14.74 6.35 7.25
C ARG A 31 -13.86 7.19 8.16
N LEU A 32 -13.62 6.67 9.34
CA LEU A 32 -12.58 7.13 10.22
C LEU A 32 -11.27 6.39 9.84
N ARG A 33 -10.20 7.13 9.63
CA ARG A 33 -8.88 6.59 9.27
C ARG A 33 -7.91 6.91 10.38
N MET A 34 -7.24 5.89 10.89
CA MET A 34 -6.25 6.03 11.95
C MET A 34 -4.94 5.42 11.54
N ILE A 35 -3.84 6.08 11.88
CA ILE A 35 -2.50 5.49 11.85
C ILE A 35 -2.26 4.96 13.25
N VAL A 36 -1.95 3.68 13.33
CA VAL A 36 -1.69 2.98 14.61
C VAL A 36 -0.26 2.46 14.63
N LYS A 37 0.30 2.36 15.83
CA LYS A 37 1.65 1.83 16.04
C LYS A 37 1.68 0.32 15.79
N ASP A 38 0.71 -0.38 16.37
CA ASP A 38 0.57 -1.83 16.30
C ASP A 38 -0.88 -2.21 16.00
N LYS A 39 -1.09 -2.91 14.89
CA LYS A 39 -2.41 -3.39 14.46
C LYS A 39 -2.89 -4.60 15.30
N ASP A 40 -1.95 -5.39 15.81
CA ASP A 40 -2.25 -6.65 16.49
C ASP A 40 -2.78 -6.41 17.92
N MET A 41 -2.59 -5.20 18.44
CA MET A 41 -3.19 -4.75 19.70
C MET A 41 -4.68 -4.42 19.60
N ILE A 42 -5.24 -4.33 18.39
CA ILE A 42 -6.62 -3.90 18.17
C ILE A 42 -7.55 -5.10 18.20
N ASN A 43 -8.51 -5.09 19.09
CA ASN A 43 -9.57 -6.10 19.12
C ASN A 43 -10.67 -5.77 18.08
N VAL A 44 -10.41 -6.17 16.82
CA VAL A 44 -11.30 -5.93 15.67
C VAL A 44 -12.71 -6.47 15.93
N LYS A 45 -12.82 -7.66 16.51
CA LYS A 45 -14.12 -8.30 16.80
C LYS A 45 -14.96 -7.51 17.80
N GLU A 46 -14.33 -6.83 18.75
CA GLU A 46 -15.02 -5.96 19.71
C GLU A 46 -15.47 -4.66 19.05
N LEU A 47 -14.65 -4.09 18.16
CA LEU A 47 -14.99 -2.90 17.39
C LEU A 47 -16.19 -3.11 16.47
N GLU A 48 -16.27 -4.25 15.80
CA GLU A 48 -17.36 -4.59 14.89
C GLU A 48 -18.70 -4.85 15.60
N LYS A 49 -18.67 -5.10 16.92
CA LYS A 49 -19.90 -5.23 17.73
C LYS A 49 -20.51 -3.87 18.10
N LEU A 50 -19.80 -2.78 17.91
CA LEU A 50 -20.34 -1.45 18.19
C LEU A 50 -21.45 -1.09 17.19
N SER A 51 -22.58 -0.64 17.71
CA SER A 51 -23.81 -0.40 16.91
C SER A 51 -23.65 0.59 15.76
N LEU A 52 -22.69 1.49 15.83
CA LEU A 52 -22.41 2.51 14.81
C LEU A 52 -21.34 2.07 13.81
N VAL A 53 -20.59 1.00 14.08
CA VAL A 53 -19.54 0.47 13.22
C VAL A 53 -20.16 -0.51 12.23
N LYS A 54 -19.93 -0.27 10.93
CA LYS A 54 -20.40 -1.13 9.84
C LYS A 54 -19.36 -2.14 9.38
N GLY A 55 -18.11 -1.93 9.75
CA GLY A 55 -17.00 -2.79 9.43
C GLY A 55 -15.67 -2.09 9.64
N THR A 56 -14.61 -2.88 9.66
CA THR A 56 -13.24 -2.40 9.83
C THR A 56 -12.33 -3.05 8.81
N PHE A 57 -11.27 -2.37 8.41
CA PHE A 57 -10.24 -2.96 7.58
C PHE A 57 -8.92 -2.21 7.71
N PHE A 58 -7.82 -2.89 7.39
CA PHE A 58 -6.49 -2.34 7.38
C PHE A 58 -5.96 -2.26 5.94
N ASN A 59 -5.56 -1.07 5.51
CA ASN A 59 -5.04 -0.86 4.16
C ASN A 59 -3.96 0.22 4.15
N ALA A 60 -2.86 -0.04 3.44
CA ALA A 60 -1.77 0.90 3.22
C ALA A 60 -1.22 1.54 4.52
N GLY A 61 -1.12 0.76 5.61
CA GLY A 61 -0.64 1.26 6.91
C GLY A 61 -1.67 2.05 7.73
N GLN A 62 -2.92 2.12 7.27
CA GLN A 62 -4.02 2.79 7.97
C GLN A 62 -5.07 1.79 8.43
N PHE A 63 -5.49 1.92 9.69
CA PHE A 63 -6.66 1.25 10.21
C PHE A 63 -7.90 2.10 9.90
N GLN A 64 -8.91 1.51 9.31
CA GLN A 64 -10.11 2.22 8.85
C GLN A 64 -11.34 1.61 9.49
N ILE A 65 -12.20 2.46 10.05
CA ILE A 65 -13.49 2.10 10.63
C ILE A 65 -14.59 2.76 9.80
N ILE A 66 -15.54 1.97 9.32
CA ILE A 66 -16.66 2.44 8.52
C ILE A 66 -17.83 2.74 9.45
N PHE A 67 -18.21 4.01 9.55
CA PHE A 67 -19.39 4.45 10.30
C PHE A 67 -20.59 4.76 9.39
N GLY A 68 -20.33 5.30 8.20
CA GLY A 68 -21.32 5.81 7.27
C GLY A 68 -21.42 7.33 7.25
N THR A 69 -22.16 7.84 6.27
CA THR A 69 -22.29 9.27 5.99
C THR A 69 -22.91 10.02 7.16
N GLY A 70 -22.28 11.12 7.57
CA GLY A 70 -22.75 12.00 8.65
C GLY A 70 -22.44 11.51 10.07
N ILE A 71 -22.38 10.19 10.29
CA ILE A 71 -22.04 9.61 11.61
C ILE A 71 -20.57 9.82 11.92
N VAL A 72 -19.70 9.60 10.92
CA VAL A 72 -18.24 9.71 11.08
C VAL A 72 -17.82 11.11 11.54
N ASN A 73 -18.45 12.17 11.04
CA ASN A 73 -18.15 13.55 11.42
C ASN A 73 -18.43 13.77 12.91
N LYS A 74 -19.58 13.31 13.36
CA LYS A 74 -19.99 13.41 14.78
C LYS A 74 -19.06 12.64 15.72
N VAL A 75 -18.71 11.42 15.36
CA VAL A 75 -17.75 10.60 16.12
C VAL A 75 -16.38 11.26 16.12
N TYR A 76 -15.95 11.84 15.01
CA TYR A 76 -14.66 12.52 14.90
C TYR A 76 -14.60 13.79 15.76
N GLU A 77 -15.65 14.61 15.76
CA GLU A 77 -15.76 15.78 16.65
C GLU A 77 -15.65 15.37 18.14
N GLU A 78 -16.25 14.25 18.54
CA GLU A 78 -16.12 13.75 19.90
C GLU A 78 -14.71 13.22 20.19
N LEU A 79 -14.03 12.59 19.22
CA LEU A 79 -12.63 12.17 19.36
C LEU A 79 -11.70 13.37 19.55
N GLU A 80 -11.94 14.48 18.87
CA GLU A 80 -11.20 15.74 19.05
C GLU A 80 -11.43 16.32 20.46
N LYS A 81 -12.66 16.31 20.95
CA LYS A 81 -12.99 16.77 22.33
C LYS A 81 -12.29 15.94 23.42
N ILE A 82 -12.08 14.64 23.17
CA ILE A 82 -11.37 13.75 24.09
C ILE A 82 -9.83 13.96 24.02
N GLY A 83 -9.36 14.83 23.13
CA GLY A 83 -7.94 15.17 23.00
C GLY A 83 -7.13 14.14 22.21
N LEU A 84 -7.74 13.53 21.20
CA LEU A 84 -7.01 12.76 20.22
C LEU A 84 -6.27 13.70 19.27
N HIS A 85 -4.98 13.45 18.99
CA HIS A 85 -4.25 14.22 17.98
C HIS A 85 -4.84 13.96 16.60
N THR A 86 -5.56 14.95 16.09
CA THR A 86 -6.12 14.92 14.75
C THR A 86 -5.16 15.62 13.80
N LEU A 87 -4.61 14.87 12.87
CA LEU A 87 -3.73 15.42 11.84
C LEU A 87 -4.53 15.78 10.59
N SER A 88 -4.17 16.87 9.95
CA SER A 88 -4.70 17.20 8.64
C SER A 88 -4.32 16.12 7.64
N LYS A 89 -5.08 15.96 6.56
CA LYS A 89 -4.82 14.96 5.51
C LYS A 89 -3.38 15.04 4.97
N LYS A 90 -2.81 16.24 4.89
CA LYS A 90 -1.43 16.44 4.41
C LYS A 90 -0.39 15.91 5.40
N GLU A 91 -0.57 16.17 6.68
CA GLU A 91 0.33 15.70 7.74
C GLU A 91 0.29 14.17 7.87
N GLN A 92 -0.89 13.59 7.68
CA GLN A 92 -1.07 12.13 7.70
C GLN A 92 -0.34 11.46 6.53
N ASP A 93 -0.39 12.02 5.33
CA ASP A 93 0.34 11.53 4.17
C ASP A 93 1.87 11.59 4.38
N GLU A 94 2.36 12.59 5.11
CA GLU A 94 3.79 12.69 5.47
C GLU A 94 4.21 11.62 6.48
N VAL A 95 3.38 11.33 7.49
CA VAL A 95 3.65 10.27 8.47
C VAL A 95 3.68 8.90 7.81
N ILE A 96 2.76 8.62 6.89
CA ILE A 96 2.74 7.36 6.12
C ILE A 96 3.98 7.25 5.23
N LYS A 97 4.37 8.33 4.54
CA LYS A 97 5.59 8.37 3.72
C LYS A 97 6.84 8.08 4.55
N ASN A 98 6.87 8.55 5.80
CA ASN A 98 8.00 8.31 6.70
C ASN A 98 8.07 6.85 7.19
N GLN A 99 6.93 6.22 7.47
CA GLN A 99 6.87 4.80 7.83
C GLN A 99 7.27 3.88 6.66
N GLN A 100 6.95 4.28 5.41
CA GLN A 100 7.29 3.51 4.21
C GLN A 100 8.76 3.67 3.77
N LYS A 101 9.56 4.53 4.42
CA LYS A 101 10.97 4.75 4.05
C LYS A 101 11.83 3.48 4.08
N GLY A 102 11.55 2.55 4.98
CA GLY A 102 12.26 1.26 5.07
C GLY A 102 12.05 0.40 3.83
N ILE A 103 10.81 0.20 3.41
CA ILE A 103 10.45 -0.61 2.25
C ILE A 103 10.88 0.08 0.94
N LYS A 104 10.71 1.41 0.84
CA LYS A 104 11.19 2.18 -0.31
C LYS A 104 12.72 2.12 -0.46
N ARG A 105 13.45 2.12 0.65
CA ARG A 105 14.91 1.98 0.64
C ARG A 105 15.31 0.59 0.13
N LEU A 106 14.62 -0.45 0.57
CA LEU A 106 14.82 -1.82 0.11
C LEU A 106 14.52 -1.94 -1.39
N MET A 107 13.38 -1.42 -1.85
CA MET A 107 13.00 -1.39 -3.28
C MET A 107 14.00 -0.62 -4.14
N ARG A 108 14.58 0.47 -3.61
CA ARG A 108 15.63 1.22 -4.32
C ARG A 108 16.90 0.40 -4.45
N ILE A 109 17.33 -0.30 -3.39
CA ILE A 109 18.53 -1.17 -3.43
C ILE A 109 18.33 -2.29 -4.47
N PHE A 110 17.16 -2.92 -4.51
CA PHE A 110 16.83 -3.90 -5.56
C PHE A 110 16.85 -3.28 -6.95
N GLY A 111 16.25 -2.10 -7.13
CA GLY A 111 16.29 -1.37 -8.41
C GLY A 111 17.71 -1.07 -8.87
N ASP A 112 18.56 -0.56 -7.99
CA ASP A 112 19.94 -0.20 -8.30
C ASP A 112 20.80 -1.41 -8.70
N ILE A 113 20.46 -2.62 -8.21
CA ILE A 113 21.14 -3.88 -8.59
C ILE A 113 20.57 -4.42 -9.91
N PHE A 114 19.26 -4.40 -10.12
CA PHE A 114 18.62 -5.02 -11.27
C PHE A 114 18.68 -4.17 -12.54
N ILE A 115 18.68 -2.82 -12.39
CA ILE A 115 18.76 -1.90 -13.55
C ILE A 115 19.97 -2.17 -14.44
N PRO A 116 21.20 -2.33 -13.95
CA PRO A 116 22.34 -2.63 -14.82
C PRO A 116 22.34 -4.05 -15.39
N ILE A 117 21.64 -4.99 -14.78
CA ILE A 117 21.60 -6.41 -15.20
C ILE A 117 20.63 -6.61 -16.38
N ILE A 118 19.50 -5.88 -16.41
CA ILE A 118 18.48 -6.00 -17.44
C ILE A 118 19.03 -5.78 -18.86
N PRO A 119 19.82 -4.73 -19.16
CA PRO A 119 20.39 -4.52 -20.49
C PRO A 119 21.31 -5.65 -20.93
N VAL A 120 22.09 -6.23 -20.01
CA VAL A 120 23.00 -7.33 -20.31
C VAL A 120 22.24 -8.58 -20.71
N ILE A 121 21.19 -8.93 -19.97
CA ILE A 121 20.34 -10.10 -20.30
C ILE A 121 19.61 -9.87 -21.64
N ALA A 122 19.07 -8.67 -21.85
CA ALA A 122 18.38 -8.31 -23.08
C ALA A 122 19.32 -8.35 -24.29
N ALA A 123 20.54 -7.83 -24.17
CA ALA A 123 21.56 -7.88 -25.23
C ALA A 123 21.95 -9.32 -25.55
N THR A 124 22.18 -10.15 -24.53
CA THR A 124 22.52 -11.57 -24.73
C THR A 124 21.40 -12.33 -25.43
N GLY A 125 20.16 -12.12 -25.02
CA GLY A 125 18.98 -12.72 -25.64
C GLY A 125 18.81 -12.29 -27.09
N LEU A 126 19.03 -11.00 -27.39
CA LEU A 126 18.98 -10.47 -28.75
C LEU A 126 20.06 -11.09 -29.64
N PHE A 127 21.31 -11.20 -29.14
CA PHE A 127 22.41 -11.82 -29.90
C PHE A 127 22.16 -13.30 -30.16
N LEU A 128 21.65 -14.05 -29.19
CA LEU A 128 21.29 -15.46 -29.37
C LEU A 128 20.14 -15.62 -30.39
N GLY A 129 19.14 -14.76 -30.31
CA GLY A 129 18.02 -14.73 -31.25
C GLY A 129 18.48 -14.37 -32.67
N LEU A 130 19.35 -13.38 -32.80
CA LEU A 130 19.91 -12.99 -34.08
C LEU A 130 20.77 -14.11 -34.70
N LYS A 131 21.61 -14.77 -33.87
CA LYS A 131 22.36 -15.95 -34.28
C LYS A 131 21.43 -17.05 -34.79
N GLY A 132 20.37 -17.36 -34.05
CA GLY A 132 19.37 -18.35 -34.45
C GLY A 132 18.66 -18.00 -35.77
N CYS A 133 18.37 -16.72 -35.98
CA CYS A 133 17.80 -16.24 -37.25
C CYS A 133 18.78 -16.35 -38.42
N VAL A 134 20.04 -15.95 -38.22
CA VAL A 134 21.06 -15.90 -39.29
C VAL A 134 21.54 -17.31 -39.65
N PHE A 135 21.63 -18.21 -38.69
CA PHE A 135 22.11 -19.60 -38.92
C PHE A 135 20.97 -20.62 -39.15
N ASN A 136 19.73 -20.16 -39.25
CA ASN A 136 18.62 -21.05 -39.58
C ASN A 136 18.45 -21.14 -41.11
N ASP A 137 18.62 -22.33 -41.65
CA ASP A 137 18.55 -22.59 -43.10
C ASP A 137 17.23 -22.12 -43.75
N ASN A 138 16.14 -22.12 -43.00
CA ASN A 138 14.84 -21.64 -43.47
C ASN A 138 14.82 -20.12 -43.65
N VAL A 139 15.58 -19.35 -42.86
CA VAL A 139 15.64 -17.89 -42.94
C VAL A 139 16.70 -17.48 -43.97
N LEU A 140 17.83 -18.16 -43.99
CA LEU A 140 18.86 -17.95 -45.04
C LEU A 140 18.36 -18.29 -46.44
N GLY A 141 17.54 -19.32 -46.59
CA GLY A 141 16.89 -19.68 -47.85
C GLY A 141 15.96 -18.58 -48.37
N LEU A 142 15.30 -17.83 -47.48
CA LEU A 142 14.46 -16.69 -47.84
C LEU A 142 15.27 -15.50 -48.37
N PHE A 143 16.52 -15.33 -47.93
CA PHE A 143 17.45 -14.29 -48.37
C PHE A 143 18.44 -14.75 -49.43
N GLY A 144 18.29 -15.97 -49.96
CA GLY A 144 19.12 -16.51 -51.04
C GLY A 144 20.58 -16.80 -50.64
N ALA A 145 20.88 -16.88 -49.36
CA ALA A 145 22.19 -17.25 -48.84
C ALA A 145 22.14 -18.66 -48.23
N SER A 146 23.09 -19.53 -48.57
CA SER A 146 23.22 -20.87 -48.00
C SER A 146 24.30 -20.90 -46.90
N THR A 147 24.11 -21.73 -45.89
CA THR A 147 25.06 -21.93 -44.77
C THR A 147 26.43 -22.46 -45.21
N SER A 148 26.54 -22.95 -46.45
CA SER A 148 27.80 -23.46 -47.00
C SER A 148 28.90 -22.40 -47.24
N MET A 149 28.56 -21.10 -47.06
CA MET A 149 29.53 -20.00 -47.19
C MET A 149 30.20 -19.59 -45.87
N ILE A 150 29.81 -20.19 -44.77
CA ILE A 150 30.35 -19.82 -43.42
C ILE A 150 31.27 -20.94 -42.96
N PRO A 151 32.60 -20.69 -42.80
CA PRO A 151 33.51 -21.72 -42.29
C PRO A 151 33.18 -22.07 -40.85
N ASP A 152 33.12 -23.37 -40.57
CA ASP A 152 33.02 -23.92 -39.20
C ASP A 152 34.24 -23.52 -38.38
N TYR A 153 34.00 -22.68 -37.34
CA TYR A 153 34.94 -22.44 -36.26
C TYR A 153 34.36 -22.97 -34.96
#